data_1b2cd63bccdc351941d1d22d86869a45
#
_entry.id   1b2cd63bccdc351941d1d22d86869a45
#
_cell.length_a   1.000
_cell.length_b   1.000
_cell.length_c   1.000
_cell.angle_alpha   90.00
_cell.angle_beta   90.00
_cell.angle_gamma   90.00
#
_symmetry.space_group_name_H-M   'P 1'
#
loop_
_entity.id
_entity.type
_entity.pdbx_description
1 polymer ?
#
loop_
_entity_poly.entity_id
_entity_poly.type
_entity_poly.pdbx_seq_one_letter_code
_entity_poly.pdbx_strand_id
1 'polypeptide(L)'
;EKMAKSSGYFLRLTSLIEAGHDPLVYRYFCLTAHYRSKLTFSWESIESAATALGRLRQTVRDWGDAGDAAPDPGFMEGFRTYVENDLNLPRALALTWDLTRADLPDPVRKATVLAFDVVFGLELAEWEPETEAVPAEVLGLAADRQAARESKDWARADALRDALAELGWTVEDTREGPRLLKT
;
A
#
# COMPACT_ATOMS: atom_id res chain seq x y z
N GLU A 1 4.81 12.07 26.75
CA GLU A 1 5.72 13.25 26.83
C GLU A 1 5.27 14.28 25.83
N LYS A 2 5.22 15.56 26.20
CA LYS A 2 4.77 16.63 25.29
C LYS A 2 5.93 16.97 24.36
N MET A 3 5.75 16.84 23.05
CA MET A 3 6.75 17.30 22.07
C MET A 3 6.93 18.81 22.19
N ALA A 4 8.07 19.25 22.70
CA ALA A 4 8.42 20.65 22.83
C ALA A 4 9.51 21.02 21.81
N LYS A 5 9.38 22.20 21.18
CA LYS A 5 10.39 22.72 20.24
C LYS A 5 11.80 22.82 20.84
N SER A 6 11.90 22.86 22.17
CA SER A 6 13.16 23.04 22.91
C SER A 6 13.92 21.75 23.22
N SER A 7 13.33 20.56 22.91
CA SER A 7 13.97 19.26 23.23
C SER A 7 14.98 18.77 22.21
N GLY A 8 15.27 19.53 21.15
CA GLY A 8 16.21 19.14 20.09
C GLY A 8 15.71 18.01 19.15
N TYR A 9 14.67 17.29 19.54
CA TYR A 9 14.02 16.22 18.76
C TYR A 9 12.59 16.63 18.40
N PHE A 10 12.45 17.59 17.50
CA PHE A 10 11.14 17.93 16.96
C PHE A 10 10.83 17.01 15.79
N LEU A 11 9.92 16.07 16.00
CA LEU A 11 9.45 15.18 14.93
C LEU A 11 8.66 16.01 13.91
N ARG A 12 9.18 16.08 12.70
CA ARG A 12 8.53 16.72 11.54
C ARG A 12 8.07 15.63 10.57
N LEU A 13 7.19 15.98 9.66
CA LEU A 13 6.80 15.07 8.58
C LEU A 13 8.02 14.64 7.74
N THR A 14 9.01 15.53 7.58
CA THR A 14 10.30 15.22 6.94
C THR A 14 11.04 14.08 7.62
N SER A 15 10.95 13.93 8.94
CA SER A 15 11.59 12.84 9.68
C SER A 15 10.98 11.48 9.36
N LEU A 16 9.68 11.43 8.99
CA LEU A 16 9.01 10.21 8.52
C LEU A 16 9.49 9.85 7.10
N ILE A 17 9.61 10.85 6.23
CA ILE A 17 10.12 10.66 4.86
C ILE A 17 11.57 10.18 4.89
N GLU A 18 12.42 10.80 5.72
CA GLU A 18 13.82 10.39 5.91
C GLU A 18 13.96 8.96 6.48
N ALA A 19 12.95 8.50 7.25
CA ALA A 19 12.85 7.13 7.73
C ALA A 19 12.25 6.16 6.70
N GLY A 20 11.94 6.62 5.47
CA GLY A 20 11.41 5.77 4.39
C GLY A 20 9.90 5.57 4.43
N HIS A 21 9.15 6.36 5.21
CA HIS A 21 7.70 6.25 5.25
C HIS A 21 7.02 7.25 4.30
N ASP A 22 5.98 6.78 3.62
CA ASP A 22 5.03 7.63 2.90
C ASP A 22 4.35 8.59 3.90
N PRO A 23 4.27 9.91 3.63
CA PRO A 23 3.57 10.88 4.47
C PRO A 23 2.12 10.50 4.80
N LEU A 24 1.43 9.80 3.91
CA LEU A 24 0.05 9.35 4.11
C LEU A 24 -0.08 8.29 5.21
N VAL A 25 1.01 7.60 5.58
CA VAL A 25 1.05 6.72 6.76
C VAL A 25 0.74 7.52 8.03
N TYR A 26 1.30 8.74 8.16
CA TYR A 26 1.00 9.59 9.30
C TYR A 26 -0.46 10.08 9.28
N ARG A 27 -0.99 10.38 8.09
CA ARG A 27 -2.40 10.72 7.95
C ARG A 27 -3.30 9.55 8.38
N TYR A 28 -3.02 8.33 7.91
CA TYR A 28 -3.72 7.12 8.34
C TYR A 28 -3.64 6.93 9.85
N PHE A 29 -2.45 7.07 10.44
CA PHE A 29 -2.25 7.01 11.88
C PHE A 29 -3.14 8.01 12.64
N CYS A 30 -3.24 9.26 12.16
CA CYS A 30 -4.12 10.27 12.75
C CYS A 30 -5.61 9.87 12.67
N LEU A 31 -6.04 9.18 11.60
CA LEU A 31 -7.41 8.71 11.45
C LEU A 31 -7.80 7.59 12.42
N THR A 32 -6.83 6.91 13.03
CA THR A 32 -7.09 5.82 13.99
C THR A 32 -7.58 6.31 15.35
N ALA A 33 -7.44 7.59 15.66
CA ALA A 33 -7.89 8.19 16.91
C ALA A 33 -8.86 9.34 16.65
N HIS A 34 -9.83 9.52 17.57
CA HIS A 34 -10.71 10.68 17.51
C HIS A 34 -9.89 11.96 17.76
N TYR A 35 -10.11 13.01 16.99
CA TYR A 35 -9.30 14.24 17.05
C TYR A 35 -9.28 14.93 18.42
N ARG A 36 -10.28 14.67 19.28
CA ARG A 36 -10.33 15.13 20.67
C ARG A 36 -9.58 14.22 21.64
N SER A 37 -9.16 13.05 21.20
CA SER A 37 -8.43 12.10 22.04
C SER A 37 -6.93 12.33 21.94
N LYS A 38 -6.21 11.99 23.01
CA LYS A 38 -4.76 12.02 22.98
C LYS A 38 -4.24 10.89 22.09
N LEU A 39 -3.53 11.23 21.03
CA LEU A 39 -2.82 10.29 20.18
C LEU A 39 -1.34 10.26 20.60
N THR A 40 -0.83 9.09 20.95
CA THR A 40 0.57 8.92 21.34
C THR A 40 1.36 8.41 20.13
N PHE A 41 2.34 9.20 19.71
CA PHE A 41 3.27 8.82 18.66
C PHE A 41 4.31 7.82 19.19
N SER A 42 4.54 6.75 18.43
CA SER A 42 5.71 5.89 18.52
C SER A 42 6.05 5.37 17.12
N TRP A 43 7.29 5.01 16.87
CA TRP A 43 7.67 4.40 15.60
C TRP A 43 6.92 3.09 15.35
N GLU A 44 6.70 2.29 16.37
CA GLU A 44 5.89 1.07 16.31
C GLU A 44 4.45 1.34 15.83
N SER A 45 3.85 2.45 16.31
CA SER A 45 2.51 2.86 15.87
C SER A 45 2.50 3.30 14.39
N ILE A 46 3.58 3.94 13.93
CA ILE A 46 3.75 4.32 12.51
C ILE A 46 3.93 3.07 11.64
N GLU A 47 4.76 2.10 12.05
CA GLU A 47 4.92 0.83 11.34
C GLU A 47 3.59 0.06 11.24
N SER A 48 2.82 0.04 12.32
CA SER A 48 1.48 -0.56 12.32
C SER A 48 0.53 0.14 11.35
N ALA A 49 0.58 1.47 11.31
CA ALA A 49 -0.20 2.28 10.36
C ALA A 49 0.24 2.06 8.91
N ALA A 50 1.56 1.96 8.66
CA ALA A 50 2.13 1.67 7.34
C ALA A 50 1.64 0.31 6.83
N THR A 51 1.71 -0.72 7.68
CA THR A 51 1.22 -2.07 7.37
C THR A 51 -0.28 -2.06 7.06
N ALA A 52 -1.08 -1.34 7.85
CA ALA A 52 -2.52 -1.28 7.64
C ALA A 52 -2.88 -0.52 6.36
N LEU A 53 -2.27 0.65 6.13
CA LEU A 53 -2.48 1.43 4.90
C LEU A 53 -2.04 0.65 3.66
N GLY A 54 -0.87 0.02 3.70
CA GLY A 54 -0.37 -0.81 2.61
C GLY A 54 -1.33 -1.95 2.26
N ARG A 55 -1.86 -2.64 3.28
CA ARG A 55 -2.87 -3.69 3.09
C ARG A 55 -4.17 -3.14 2.50
N LEU A 56 -4.64 -1.98 2.96
CA LEU A 56 -5.84 -1.35 2.41
C LEU A 56 -5.65 -0.99 0.93
N ARG A 57 -4.54 -0.34 0.60
CA ARG A 57 -4.16 0.04 -0.77
C ARG A 57 -4.10 -1.17 -1.70
N GLN A 58 -3.42 -2.24 -1.26
CA GLN A 58 -3.33 -3.47 -2.04
C GLN A 58 -4.73 -4.09 -2.27
N THR A 59 -5.56 -4.14 -1.23
CA THR A 59 -6.93 -4.66 -1.34
C THR A 59 -7.77 -3.87 -2.36
N VAL A 60 -7.70 -2.53 -2.32
CA VAL A 60 -8.43 -1.65 -3.25
C VAL A 60 -7.93 -1.82 -4.69
N ARG A 61 -6.62 -2.03 -4.86
CA ARG A 61 -6.01 -2.30 -6.15
C ARG A 61 -6.45 -3.65 -6.73
N ASP A 62 -6.46 -4.69 -5.90
CA ASP A 62 -6.83 -6.06 -6.30
C ASP A 62 -8.28 -6.18 -6.77
N TRP A 63 -9.16 -5.25 -6.39
CA TRP A 63 -10.53 -5.16 -6.89
C TRP A 63 -10.63 -4.71 -8.36
N GLY A 64 -9.50 -4.30 -8.99
CA GLY A 64 -9.48 -3.87 -10.38
C GLY A 64 -10.12 -2.50 -10.60
N ASP A 65 -10.84 -2.32 -11.69
CA ASP A 65 -11.52 -1.07 -12.01
C ASP A 65 -12.93 -1.05 -11.40
N ALA A 66 -13.34 0.13 -10.88
CA ALA A 66 -14.72 0.34 -10.40
C ALA A 66 -15.70 0.50 -11.58
N GLY A 67 -15.22 0.94 -12.76
CA GLY A 67 -16.07 1.27 -13.91
C GLY A 67 -17.17 2.27 -13.53
N ASP A 68 -18.41 1.98 -13.96
CA ASP A 68 -19.60 2.79 -13.66
C ASP A 68 -20.34 2.33 -12.39
N ALA A 69 -19.70 1.51 -11.54
CA ALA A 69 -20.36 1.02 -10.32
C ALA A 69 -20.66 2.16 -9.35
N ALA A 70 -21.89 2.20 -8.86
CA ALA A 70 -22.28 3.13 -7.81
C ALA A 70 -21.82 2.62 -6.43
N PRO A 71 -21.45 3.52 -5.50
CA PRO A 71 -21.20 3.18 -4.11
C PRO A 71 -22.41 2.50 -3.45
N ASP A 72 -22.16 1.56 -2.53
CA ASP A 72 -23.22 0.92 -1.76
C ASP A 72 -23.93 1.93 -0.82
N PRO A 73 -25.26 2.08 -0.92
CA PRO A 73 -25.98 3.10 -0.16
C PRO A 73 -25.98 2.84 1.35
N GLY A 74 -25.93 1.58 1.79
CA GLY A 74 -25.92 1.24 3.22
C GLY A 74 -24.58 1.61 3.86
N PHE A 75 -23.47 1.30 3.20
CA PHE A 75 -22.14 1.72 3.65
C PHE A 75 -21.97 3.24 3.60
N MET A 76 -22.50 3.92 2.57
CA MET A 76 -22.46 5.38 2.48
C MET A 76 -23.24 6.05 3.62
N GLU A 77 -24.40 5.54 3.99
CA GLU A 77 -25.19 6.07 5.11
C GLU A 77 -24.48 5.84 6.46
N GLY A 78 -23.89 4.64 6.67
CA GLY A 78 -23.09 4.35 7.85
C GLY A 78 -21.87 5.28 7.95
N PHE A 79 -21.19 5.51 6.85
CA PHE A 79 -20.04 6.42 6.79
C PHE A 79 -20.44 7.86 7.12
N ARG A 80 -21.51 8.36 6.50
CA ARG A 80 -22.07 9.69 6.77
C ARG A 80 -22.39 9.86 8.25
N THR A 81 -23.07 8.88 8.85
CA THR A 81 -23.42 8.89 10.27
C THR A 81 -22.19 9.08 11.16
N TYR A 82 -21.07 8.40 10.86
CA TYR A 82 -19.84 8.57 11.64
C TYR A 82 -19.16 9.91 11.40
N VAL A 83 -19.11 10.39 10.16
CA VAL A 83 -18.51 11.69 9.84
C VAL A 83 -19.31 12.85 10.44
N GLU A 84 -20.63 12.82 10.35
CA GLU A 84 -21.52 13.85 10.92
C GLU A 84 -21.56 13.80 12.45
N ASN A 85 -21.24 12.67 13.06
CA ASN A 85 -21.12 12.53 14.51
C ASN A 85 -19.73 12.95 15.00
N ASP A 86 -19.47 14.25 14.99
CA ASP A 86 -18.25 14.87 15.51
C ASP A 86 -16.96 14.32 14.85
N LEU A 87 -17.00 14.06 13.55
CA LEU A 87 -15.88 13.52 12.77
C LEU A 87 -15.29 12.24 13.42
N ASN A 88 -16.16 11.27 13.71
CA ASN A 88 -15.74 10.00 14.29
C ASN A 88 -15.01 9.13 13.25
N LEU A 89 -13.85 9.63 12.80
CA LEU A 89 -13.05 9.00 11.75
C LEU A 89 -12.52 7.61 12.14
N PRO A 90 -12.21 7.29 13.40
CA PRO A 90 -11.89 5.91 13.78
C PRO A 90 -12.99 4.91 13.48
N ARG A 91 -14.26 5.30 13.69
CA ARG A 91 -15.41 4.45 13.35
C ARG A 91 -15.62 4.36 11.84
N ALA A 92 -15.46 5.47 11.13
CA ALA A 92 -15.50 5.47 9.66
C ALA A 92 -14.39 4.59 9.07
N LEU A 93 -13.19 4.61 9.63
CA LEU A 93 -12.08 3.76 9.22
C LEU A 93 -12.35 2.26 9.53
N ALA A 94 -12.95 1.95 10.67
CA ALA A 94 -13.39 0.59 10.99
C ALA A 94 -14.44 0.08 9.99
N LEU A 95 -15.41 0.93 9.61
CA LEU A 95 -16.41 0.60 8.59
C LEU A 95 -15.75 0.29 7.23
N THR A 96 -14.66 0.96 6.89
CA THR A 96 -13.89 0.64 5.67
C THR A 96 -13.36 -0.79 5.71
N TRP A 97 -12.86 -1.25 6.86
CA TRP A 97 -12.42 -2.64 7.03
C TRP A 97 -13.59 -3.64 7.01
N ASP A 98 -14.78 -3.25 7.45
CA ASP A 98 -15.98 -4.09 7.31
C ASP A 98 -16.38 -4.19 5.84
N LEU A 99 -16.29 -3.10 5.07
CA LEU A 99 -16.53 -3.08 3.63
C LEU A 99 -15.61 -4.03 2.87
N THR A 100 -14.33 -4.13 3.27
CA THR A 100 -13.39 -5.06 2.59
C THR A 100 -13.80 -6.53 2.71
N ARG A 101 -14.63 -6.87 3.71
CA ARG A 101 -15.10 -8.23 4.00
C ARG A 101 -16.58 -8.44 3.63
N ALA A 102 -17.24 -7.40 3.13
CA ALA A 102 -18.65 -7.46 2.78
C ALA A 102 -18.88 -8.34 1.54
N ASP A 103 -20.01 -9.02 1.51
CA ASP A 103 -20.47 -9.79 0.35
C ASP A 103 -21.07 -8.84 -0.70
N LEU A 104 -20.20 -8.08 -1.35
CA LEU A 104 -20.50 -7.12 -2.41
C LEU A 104 -19.55 -7.34 -3.59
N PRO A 105 -19.99 -7.04 -4.83
CA PRO A 105 -19.10 -7.08 -5.99
C PRO A 105 -17.89 -6.13 -5.82
N ASP A 106 -16.71 -6.54 -6.29
CA ASP A 106 -15.48 -5.75 -6.20
C ASP A 106 -15.62 -4.32 -6.75
N PRO A 107 -16.25 -4.08 -7.92
CA PRO A 107 -16.46 -2.72 -8.42
C PRO A 107 -17.27 -1.84 -7.45
N VAL A 108 -18.29 -2.41 -6.78
CA VAL A 108 -19.13 -1.68 -5.80
C VAL A 108 -18.31 -1.38 -4.54
N ARG A 109 -17.55 -2.35 -4.03
CA ARG A 109 -16.65 -2.13 -2.89
C ARG A 109 -15.64 -1.03 -3.20
N LYS A 110 -15.02 -1.08 -4.39
CA LYS A 110 -14.07 -0.06 -4.83
C LYS A 110 -14.72 1.32 -4.93
N ALA A 111 -15.84 1.44 -5.63
CA ALA A 111 -16.57 2.71 -5.73
C ALA A 111 -16.92 3.29 -4.36
N THR A 112 -17.31 2.43 -3.42
CA THR A 112 -17.68 2.84 -2.06
C THR A 112 -16.47 3.33 -1.26
N VAL A 113 -15.35 2.60 -1.28
CA VAL A 113 -14.15 3.03 -0.53
C VAL A 113 -13.55 4.30 -1.12
N LEU A 114 -13.56 4.48 -2.45
CA LEU A 114 -13.11 5.72 -3.07
C LEU A 114 -13.98 6.92 -2.70
N ALA A 115 -15.30 6.70 -2.52
CA ALA A 115 -16.18 7.74 -1.98
C ALA A 115 -15.85 8.10 -0.52
N PHE A 116 -15.43 7.14 0.31
CA PHE A 116 -14.94 7.40 1.67
C PHE A 116 -13.60 8.16 1.64
N ASP A 117 -12.75 7.85 0.66
CA ASP A 117 -11.41 8.44 0.54
C ASP A 117 -11.44 9.93 0.23
N VAL A 118 -12.53 10.45 -0.33
CA VAL A 118 -12.75 11.91 -0.46
C VAL A 118 -12.62 12.62 0.90
N VAL A 119 -13.00 11.95 2.01
CA VAL A 119 -12.86 12.47 3.37
C VAL A 119 -11.51 12.07 3.99
N PHE A 120 -11.08 10.83 3.80
CA PHE A 120 -9.82 10.34 4.37
C PHE A 120 -8.60 10.98 3.73
N GLY A 121 -8.60 11.16 2.41
CA GLY A 121 -7.47 11.70 1.63
C GLY A 121 -6.23 10.82 1.72
N LEU A 122 -6.39 9.51 1.53
CA LEU A 122 -5.32 8.51 1.55
C LEU A 122 -4.81 8.19 0.15
N GLU A 123 -5.40 8.84 -0.88
CA GLU A 123 -5.03 8.69 -2.29
C GLU A 123 -5.10 7.23 -2.76
N LEU A 124 -6.21 6.54 -2.37
CA LEU A 124 -6.38 5.11 -2.62
C LEU A 124 -6.58 4.78 -4.11
N ALA A 125 -7.09 5.74 -4.90
CA ALA A 125 -7.33 5.57 -6.33
C ALA A 125 -6.02 5.62 -7.13
N GLU A 126 -5.12 6.50 -6.73
CA GLU A 126 -3.89 6.84 -7.45
C GLU A 126 -2.69 6.00 -6.99
N TRP A 127 -2.86 5.27 -5.87
CA TRP A 127 -1.74 4.53 -5.32
C TRP A 127 -1.31 3.37 -6.22
N GLU A 128 -0.05 3.39 -6.57
CA GLU A 128 0.66 2.27 -7.20
C GLU A 128 1.76 1.79 -6.23
N PRO A 129 1.99 0.47 -6.12
CA PRO A 129 3.13 -0.01 -5.35
C PRO A 129 4.40 0.59 -5.94
N GLU A 130 5.31 1.04 -5.08
CA GLU A 130 6.65 1.34 -5.53
C GLU A 130 7.23 0.05 -6.13
N THR A 131 7.09 -0.09 -7.42
CA THR A 131 7.93 -1.01 -8.19
C THR A 131 9.31 -0.38 -8.11
N GLU A 132 10.17 -0.85 -7.20
CA GLU A 132 11.61 -0.56 -7.36
C GLU A 132 11.93 -0.84 -8.82
N ALA A 133 12.32 0.21 -9.53
CA ALA A 133 12.68 0.06 -10.94
C ALA A 133 13.75 -1.04 -10.99
N VAL A 134 13.40 -2.17 -11.60
CA VAL A 134 14.36 -3.26 -11.75
C VAL A 134 15.57 -2.68 -12.48
N PRO A 135 16.77 -2.73 -11.89
CA PRO A 135 17.96 -2.16 -12.52
C PRO A 135 18.10 -2.68 -13.94
N ALA A 136 18.52 -1.83 -14.87
CA ALA A 136 18.68 -2.22 -16.27
C ALA A 136 19.60 -3.43 -16.44
N GLU A 137 20.59 -3.58 -15.56
CA GLU A 137 21.48 -4.74 -15.49
C GLU A 137 20.71 -6.03 -15.15
N VAL A 138 19.81 -5.99 -14.17
CA VAL A 138 18.99 -7.14 -13.76
C VAL A 138 18.01 -7.52 -14.88
N LEU A 139 17.42 -6.54 -15.56
CA LEU A 139 16.58 -6.79 -16.74
C LEU A 139 17.37 -7.44 -17.87
N GLY A 140 18.60 -6.99 -18.12
CA GLY A 140 19.51 -7.57 -19.11
C GLY A 140 19.84 -9.03 -18.80
N LEU A 141 20.24 -9.32 -17.57
CA LEU A 141 20.55 -10.69 -17.12
C LEU A 141 19.32 -11.62 -17.21
N ALA A 142 18.13 -11.12 -16.89
CA ALA A 142 16.90 -11.89 -17.02
C ALA A 142 16.55 -12.21 -18.47
N ALA A 143 16.73 -11.25 -19.38
CA ALA A 143 16.53 -11.43 -20.81
C ALA A 143 17.53 -12.44 -21.40
N ASP A 144 18.81 -12.32 -21.03
CA ASP A 144 19.88 -13.26 -21.46
C ASP A 144 19.62 -14.68 -20.94
N ARG A 145 19.16 -14.82 -19.69
CA ARG A 145 18.75 -16.12 -19.14
C ARG A 145 17.58 -16.72 -19.94
N GLN A 146 16.59 -15.93 -20.30
CA GLN A 146 15.48 -16.41 -21.11
C GLN A 146 15.96 -16.89 -22.48
N ALA A 147 16.82 -16.14 -23.17
CA ALA A 147 17.42 -16.52 -24.45
C ALA A 147 18.26 -17.81 -24.34
N ALA A 148 19.04 -17.98 -23.26
CA ALA A 148 19.81 -19.20 -23.00
C ALA A 148 18.88 -20.42 -22.82
N ARG A 149 17.73 -20.27 -22.14
CA ARG A 149 16.74 -21.34 -21.98
C ARG A 149 16.08 -21.72 -23.30
N GLU A 150 15.74 -20.75 -24.13
CA GLU A 150 15.15 -20.98 -25.47
C GLU A 150 16.12 -21.72 -26.38
N SER A 151 17.42 -21.42 -26.29
CA SER A 151 18.49 -22.14 -26.99
C SER A 151 18.91 -23.47 -26.35
N LYS A 152 18.31 -23.82 -25.19
CA LYS A 152 18.63 -25.00 -24.37
C LYS A 152 20.04 -25.02 -23.81
N ASP A 153 20.66 -23.85 -23.67
CA ASP A 153 21.95 -23.68 -22.99
C ASP A 153 21.69 -23.56 -21.47
N TRP A 154 21.53 -24.72 -20.86
CA TRP A 154 21.19 -24.82 -19.43
C TRP A 154 22.30 -24.33 -18.53
N ALA A 155 23.56 -24.56 -18.91
CA ALA A 155 24.72 -24.12 -18.13
C ALA A 155 24.80 -22.60 -18.05
N ARG A 156 24.54 -21.91 -19.17
CA ARG A 156 24.49 -20.44 -19.21
C ARG A 156 23.25 -19.89 -18.46
N ALA A 157 22.12 -20.56 -18.59
CA ALA A 157 20.92 -20.14 -17.88
C ALA A 157 21.06 -20.23 -16.35
N ASP A 158 21.74 -21.26 -15.85
CA ASP A 158 22.03 -21.43 -14.43
C ASP A 158 23.05 -20.38 -13.94
N ALA A 159 24.12 -20.12 -14.68
CA ALA A 159 25.06 -19.06 -14.33
C ALA A 159 24.40 -17.66 -14.25
N LEU A 160 23.49 -17.37 -15.17
CA LEU A 160 22.74 -16.09 -15.16
C LEU A 160 21.75 -16.01 -14.00
N ARG A 161 21.15 -17.13 -13.59
CA ARG A 161 20.32 -17.18 -12.39
C ARG A 161 21.13 -16.87 -11.12
N ASP A 162 22.33 -17.46 -11.03
CA ASP A 162 23.20 -17.24 -9.88
C ASP A 162 23.71 -15.79 -9.85
N ALA A 163 24.01 -15.17 -10.99
CA ALA A 163 24.35 -13.75 -11.07
C ALA A 163 23.20 -12.84 -10.65
N LEU A 164 21.96 -13.19 -10.99
CA LEU A 164 20.77 -12.47 -10.51
C LEU A 164 20.62 -12.59 -8.99
N ALA A 165 20.88 -13.78 -8.43
CA ALA A 165 20.82 -14.01 -6.98
C ALA A 165 21.91 -13.21 -6.23
N GLU A 166 23.11 -13.05 -6.78
CA GLU A 166 24.17 -12.19 -6.22
C GLU A 166 23.77 -10.72 -6.17
N LEU A 167 22.92 -10.27 -7.11
CA LEU A 167 22.35 -8.91 -7.12
C LEU A 167 21.11 -8.79 -6.24
N GLY A 168 20.71 -9.84 -5.49
CA GLY A 168 19.54 -9.84 -4.62
C GLY A 168 18.20 -10.01 -5.38
N TRP A 169 18.23 -10.66 -6.56
CA TRP A 169 17.03 -10.90 -7.35
C TRP A 169 16.85 -12.40 -7.66
N THR A 170 15.58 -12.84 -7.58
CA THR A 170 15.17 -14.19 -7.94
C THR A 170 14.25 -14.15 -9.16
N VAL A 171 14.37 -15.11 -10.06
CA VAL A 171 13.50 -15.24 -11.24
C VAL A 171 12.54 -16.40 -11.03
N GLU A 172 11.27 -16.12 -11.07
CA GLU A 172 10.20 -17.11 -11.10
C GLU A 172 9.64 -17.25 -12.51
N ASP A 173 9.63 -18.47 -13.04
CA ASP A 173 9.10 -18.74 -14.38
C ASP A 173 7.57 -18.87 -14.30
N THR A 174 6.84 -17.92 -14.91
CA THR A 174 5.39 -17.95 -14.97
C THR A 174 4.90 -18.23 -16.40
N ARG A 175 3.60 -18.52 -16.57
CA ARG A 175 2.99 -18.71 -17.89
C ARG A 175 3.02 -17.45 -18.76
N GLU A 176 3.16 -16.28 -18.14
CA GLU A 176 3.19 -14.97 -18.80
C GLU A 176 4.62 -14.48 -19.06
N GLY A 177 5.62 -15.25 -18.63
CA GLY A 177 7.05 -14.91 -18.76
C GLY A 177 7.79 -14.93 -17.42
N PRO A 178 9.09 -14.63 -17.42
CA PRO A 178 9.90 -14.58 -16.20
C PRO A 178 9.51 -13.38 -15.33
N ARG A 179 9.19 -13.65 -14.06
CA ARG A 179 8.91 -12.64 -13.05
C ARG A 179 10.14 -12.46 -12.16
N LEU A 180 10.58 -11.21 -12.02
CA LEU A 180 11.68 -10.83 -11.13
C LEU A 180 11.14 -10.47 -9.74
N LEU A 181 11.73 -11.07 -8.72
CA LEU A 181 11.43 -10.83 -7.32
C LEU A 181 12.70 -10.41 -6.59
N LYS A 182 12.65 -9.38 -5.77
CA LYS A 182 13.76 -9.01 -4.90
C LYS A 182 13.76 -9.94 -3.69
N THR A 183 14.94 -10.45 -3.34
CA THR A 183 15.14 -11.42 -2.24
C THR A 183 15.23 -10.68 -0.90
#